data_46d087eb564173531d39515f9d77565f
#
_entry.id   46d087eb564173531d39515f9d77565f
#
_cell.length_a   1.000
_cell.length_b   1.000
_cell.length_c   1.000
_cell.angle_alpha   90.00
_cell.angle_beta   90.00
_cell.angle_gamma   90.00
#
_symmetry.space_group_name_H-M   'P 1'
#
loop_
_entity.id
_entity.type
_entity.pdbx_description
1 polymer ?
#
loop_
_entity_poly.entity_id
_entity_poly.type
_entity_poly.pdbx_seq_one_letter_code
_entity_poly.pdbx_strand_id
1 'polypeptide(L)'
;GKKLYDISEKADYTRSATITAMEKDKIVTIRSYDGTLTDNLIYQLRQDEDCKWLFICYDKEPYNKDVERGDFVKITVEGEYSVLTYNTENGDIYPAVFTTENGKTVIDEHTYGYDSRLYKLVKAGEVESAEKSDKETLKSVLASGLVDYELSEENILLLDMAEFKIEGEE
;
A
#
# COMPACT_ATOMS: atom_id res chain seq x y z
N GLY A 1 -11.05 -23.41 -12.38
CA GLY A 1 -12.28 -23.94 -11.81
C GLY A 1 -12.78 -23.09 -10.65
N LYS A 2 -14.08 -23.02 -10.45
CA LYS A 2 -14.65 -22.31 -9.28
C LYS A 2 -14.41 -23.17 -8.04
N LYS A 3 -13.90 -22.55 -6.97
CA LYS A 3 -13.80 -23.18 -5.65
C LYS A 3 -15.12 -23.01 -4.91
N LEU A 4 -15.57 -24.08 -4.24
CA LEU A 4 -16.75 -24.09 -3.39
C LEU A 4 -16.28 -24.11 -1.94
N TYR A 5 -16.78 -23.16 -1.14
CA TYR A 5 -16.53 -23.10 0.30
C TYR A 5 -17.81 -23.45 1.03
N ASP A 6 -17.75 -24.53 1.81
CA ASP A 6 -18.87 -24.93 2.67
C ASP A 6 -18.68 -24.31 4.05
N ILE A 7 -19.57 -23.41 4.42
CA ILE A 7 -19.64 -22.74 5.71
C ILE A 7 -20.95 -23.07 6.46
N SER A 8 -21.70 -24.05 5.97
CA SER A 8 -23.05 -24.38 6.48
C SER A 8 -23.05 -24.85 7.94
N GLU A 9 -21.95 -25.45 8.40
CA GLU A 9 -21.83 -25.91 9.79
C GLU A 9 -21.49 -24.78 10.80
N LYS A 10 -21.18 -23.59 10.30
CA LYS A 10 -20.85 -22.44 11.17
C LYS A 10 -22.12 -21.70 11.51
N ALA A 11 -22.40 -21.57 12.82
CA ALA A 11 -23.58 -20.90 13.36
C ALA A 11 -23.73 -19.42 12.91
N ASP A 12 -22.64 -18.80 12.47
CA ASP A 12 -22.58 -17.43 11.97
C ASP A 12 -22.16 -17.38 10.51
N TYR A 13 -23.10 -17.14 9.62
CA TYR A 13 -22.84 -16.78 8.21
C TYR A 13 -22.27 -15.35 8.11
N THR A 14 -21.29 -15.04 8.97
CA THR A 14 -20.69 -13.72 9.06
C THR A 14 -19.59 -13.54 8.02
N ARG A 15 -19.28 -12.29 7.70
CA ARG A 15 -18.11 -11.92 6.90
C ARG A 15 -16.83 -12.61 7.42
N SER A 16 -16.67 -12.69 8.74
CA SER A 16 -15.53 -13.33 9.39
C SER A 16 -15.45 -14.83 9.09
N ALA A 17 -16.58 -15.57 9.16
CA ALA A 17 -16.60 -16.99 8.83
C ALA A 17 -16.25 -17.26 7.36
N THR A 18 -16.74 -16.43 6.46
CA THR A 18 -16.40 -16.50 5.02
C THR A 18 -14.92 -16.24 4.78
N ILE A 19 -14.36 -15.18 5.36
CA ILE A 19 -12.93 -14.86 5.25
C ILE A 19 -12.07 -16.01 5.77
N THR A 20 -12.42 -16.58 6.94
CA THR A 20 -11.68 -17.70 7.52
C THR A 20 -11.72 -18.94 6.64
N ALA A 21 -12.87 -19.24 6.02
CA ALA A 21 -12.99 -20.38 5.12
C ALA A 21 -12.13 -20.23 3.85
N MET A 22 -11.97 -19.00 3.37
CA MET A 22 -11.17 -18.66 2.17
C MET A 22 -9.69 -18.46 2.45
N GLU A 23 -9.29 -18.32 3.71
CA GLU A 23 -7.91 -17.93 4.09
C GLU A 23 -6.83 -18.86 3.50
N LYS A 24 -7.08 -20.17 3.54
CA LYS A 24 -6.15 -21.21 3.03
C LYS A 24 -5.93 -21.16 1.51
N ASP A 25 -6.81 -20.49 0.78
CA ASP A 25 -6.78 -20.42 -0.69
C ASP A 25 -6.37 -19.03 -1.19
N LYS A 26 -6.01 -18.12 -0.29
CA LYS A 26 -5.50 -16.80 -0.66
C LYS A 26 -4.16 -16.92 -1.35
N ILE A 27 -4.01 -16.21 -2.45
CA ILE A 27 -2.75 -16.09 -3.18
C ILE A 27 -1.93 -14.90 -2.65
N VAL A 28 -2.61 -13.85 -2.18
CA VAL A 28 -1.99 -12.65 -1.62
C VAL A 28 -2.53 -12.41 -0.22
N THR A 29 -1.65 -12.12 0.72
CA THR A 29 -2.01 -11.73 2.08
C THR A 29 -1.24 -10.47 2.46
N ILE A 30 -1.92 -9.47 3.01
CA ILE A 30 -1.30 -8.23 3.48
C ILE A 30 -1.49 -8.15 4.99
N ARG A 31 -0.40 -8.02 5.72
CA ARG A 31 -0.38 -7.92 7.18
C ARG A 31 0.50 -6.78 7.64
N SER A 32 0.10 -6.13 8.71
CA SER A 32 0.97 -5.21 9.44
C SER A 32 2.17 -5.98 10.03
N TYR A 33 3.21 -5.29 10.44
CA TYR A 33 4.39 -5.93 11.04
C TYR A 33 4.11 -6.69 12.34
N ASP A 34 3.05 -6.34 13.06
CA ASP A 34 2.56 -7.08 14.24
C ASP A 34 1.82 -8.38 13.89
N GLY A 35 1.64 -8.65 12.60
CA GLY A 35 0.97 -9.84 12.07
C GLY A 35 -0.54 -9.72 11.92
N THR A 36 -1.16 -8.59 12.29
CA THR A 36 -2.59 -8.37 12.07
C THR A 36 -2.90 -8.19 10.59
N LEU A 37 -4.09 -8.65 10.16
CA LEU A 37 -4.58 -8.38 8.82
C LEU A 37 -4.91 -6.89 8.67
N THR A 38 -4.47 -6.30 7.57
CA THR A 38 -4.90 -4.95 7.19
C THR A 38 -6.33 -4.99 6.68
N ASP A 39 -7.13 -4.00 7.05
CA ASP A 39 -8.53 -3.87 6.61
C ASP A 39 -8.78 -2.63 5.74
N ASN A 40 -7.73 -1.88 5.45
CA ASN A 40 -7.71 -0.62 4.71
C ASN A 40 -7.02 -0.73 3.34
N LEU A 41 -6.45 -1.89 3.01
CA LEU A 41 -5.79 -2.13 1.74
C LEU A 41 -6.56 -3.15 0.91
N ILE A 42 -6.77 -2.82 -0.34
CA ILE A 42 -7.30 -3.74 -1.35
C ILE A 42 -6.26 -4.02 -2.40
N TYR A 43 -6.37 -5.17 -3.08
CA TYR A 43 -5.43 -5.53 -4.11
C TYR A 43 -6.11 -6.18 -5.32
N GLN A 44 -5.41 -6.12 -6.44
CA GLN A 44 -5.72 -6.88 -7.65
C GLN A 44 -4.46 -7.58 -8.14
N LEU A 45 -4.55 -8.90 -8.32
CA LEU A 45 -3.49 -9.71 -8.93
C LEU A 45 -3.95 -10.15 -10.33
N ARG A 46 -3.13 -9.88 -11.35
CA ARG A 46 -3.35 -10.30 -12.72
C ARG A 46 -2.19 -11.14 -13.23
N GLN A 47 -2.50 -12.16 -14.01
CA GLN A 47 -1.53 -12.97 -14.75
C GLN A 47 -1.38 -12.41 -16.15
N ASP A 48 -0.14 -12.19 -16.56
CA ASP A 48 0.26 -11.90 -17.92
C ASP A 48 1.04 -13.10 -18.51
N GLU A 49 1.54 -13.01 -19.73
CA GLU A 49 2.20 -14.13 -20.42
C GLU A 49 3.39 -14.68 -19.61
N ASP A 50 4.27 -13.83 -19.15
CA ASP A 50 5.54 -14.18 -18.49
C ASP A 50 5.68 -13.61 -17.05
N CYS A 51 4.70 -12.86 -16.56
CA CYS A 51 4.76 -12.20 -15.27
C CYS A 51 3.39 -12.14 -14.60
N LYS A 52 3.37 -11.62 -13.38
CA LYS A 52 2.13 -11.19 -12.70
C LYS A 52 2.23 -9.72 -12.34
N TRP A 53 1.10 -9.06 -12.34
CA TRP A 53 0.95 -7.69 -11.89
C TRP A 53 0.14 -7.65 -10.60
N LEU A 54 0.71 -7.08 -9.56
CA LEU A 54 0.05 -6.87 -8.27
C LEU A 54 -0.12 -5.39 -8.04
N PHE A 55 -1.36 -4.93 -8.04
CA PHE A 55 -1.73 -3.56 -7.67
C PHE A 55 -2.34 -3.55 -6.29
N ILE A 56 -1.94 -2.60 -5.45
CA ILE A 56 -2.42 -2.40 -4.07
C ILE A 56 -2.74 -0.93 -3.90
N CYS A 57 -3.87 -0.62 -3.27
CA CYS A 57 -4.23 0.75 -2.91
C CYS A 57 -5.07 0.78 -1.63
N TYR A 58 -5.17 1.97 -1.04
CA TYR A 58 -6.10 2.21 0.07
C TYR A 58 -7.54 2.25 -0.44
N ASP A 59 -8.46 1.64 0.32
CA ASP A 59 -9.92 1.66 0.05
C ASP A 59 -10.68 2.58 1.01
N LYS A 60 -10.02 3.07 2.04
CA LYS A 60 -10.61 3.94 3.07
C LYS A 60 -9.82 5.22 3.23
N GLU A 61 -10.52 6.31 3.44
CA GLU A 61 -9.90 7.56 3.86
C GLU A 61 -9.23 7.41 5.24
N PRO A 62 -8.06 8.03 5.47
CA PRO A 62 -7.48 8.11 6.79
C PRO A 62 -8.46 8.73 7.80
N TYR A 63 -8.52 8.18 9.00
CA TYR A 63 -9.40 8.69 10.06
C TYR A 63 -9.10 10.14 10.43
N ASN A 64 -7.84 10.52 10.40
CA ASN A 64 -7.39 11.90 10.56
C ASN A 64 -6.56 12.29 9.34
N LYS A 65 -7.11 13.18 8.51
CA LYS A 65 -6.48 13.65 7.26
C LYS A 65 -5.31 14.60 7.52
N ASP A 66 -5.22 15.18 8.71
CA ASP A 66 -4.18 16.14 9.09
C ASP A 66 -2.90 15.45 9.62
N VAL A 67 -2.96 14.14 9.79
CA VAL A 67 -1.81 13.34 10.26
C VAL A 67 -1.46 12.32 9.21
N GLU A 68 -0.29 12.51 8.61
CA GLU A 68 0.30 11.52 7.73
C GLU A 68 0.55 10.23 8.53
N ARG A 69 -0.13 9.18 8.17
CA ARG A 69 0.02 7.85 8.77
C ARG A 69 0.61 6.92 7.75
N GLY A 70 1.78 6.42 8.07
CA GLY A 70 2.39 5.33 7.33
C GLY A 70 2.18 4.00 8.04
N ASP A 71 1.84 2.96 7.28
CA ASP A 71 1.72 1.59 7.76
C ASP A 71 2.85 0.74 7.17
N PHE A 72 3.63 0.09 8.05
CA PHE A 72 4.58 -0.93 7.61
C PHE A 72 3.85 -2.25 7.43
N VAL A 73 3.91 -2.77 6.22
CA VAL A 73 3.18 -3.99 5.86
C VAL A 73 4.09 -5.03 5.22
N LYS A 74 3.72 -6.29 5.41
CA LYS A 74 4.28 -7.43 4.69
C LYS A 74 3.23 -7.95 3.71
N ILE A 75 3.59 -7.93 2.44
CA ILE A 75 2.77 -8.44 1.35
C ILE A 75 3.31 -9.81 0.98
N THR A 76 2.59 -10.86 1.31
CA THR A 76 2.97 -12.24 1.00
C THR A 76 2.23 -12.73 -0.22
N VAL A 77 2.97 -13.22 -1.22
CA VAL A 77 2.43 -13.79 -2.45
C VAL A 77 2.84 -15.25 -2.56
N GLU A 78 1.91 -16.13 -2.88
CA GLU A 78 2.20 -17.55 -3.14
C GLU A 78 3.02 -17.70 -4.44
N GLY A 79 4.14 -18.40 -4.34
CA GLY A 79 5.14 -18.54 -5.40
C GLY A 79 6.41 -17.75 -5.14
N GLU A 80 7.48 -18.13 -5.81
CA GLU A 80 8.78 -17.47 -5.73
C GLU A 80 8.96 -16.55 -6.95
N TYR A 81 9.13 -15.27 -6.70
CA TYR A 81 9.26 -14.22 -7.70
C TYR A 81 10.39 -13.26 -7.36
N SER A 82 11.02 -12.69 -8.37
CA SER A 82 11.69 -11.40 -8.25
C SER A 82 10.67 -10.29 -8.42
N VAL A 83 10.85 -9.17 -7.71
CA VAL A 83 9.84 -8.11 -7.66
C VAL A 83 10.41 -6.76 -8.07
N LEU A 84 9.74 -6.14 -9.04
CA LEU A 84 9.99 -4.76 -9.46
C LEU A 84 8.83 -3.89 -8.99
N THR A 85 9.15 -2.74 -8.43
CA THR A 85 8.19 -1.67 -8.14
C THR A 85 8.10 -0.75 -9.35
N TYR A 86 6.87 -0.45 -9.75
CA TYR A 86 6.55 0.59 -10.72
C TYR A 86 5.95 1.77 -9.95
N ASN A 87 6.69 2.86 -9.87
CA ASN A 87 6.19 4.08 -9.22
C ASN A 87 5.03 4.65 -10.04
N THR A 88 3.85 4.71 -9.43
CA THR A 88 2.62 5.13 -10.09
C THR A 88 2.54 6.64 -10.33
N GLU A 89 3.41 7.42 -9.71
CA GLU A 89 3.43 8.88 -9.82
C GLU A 89 4.36 9.37 -10.94
N ASN A 90 5.58 8.83 -11.00
CA ASN A 90 6.61 9.30 -11.93
C ASN A 90 7.01 8.27 -13.00
N GLY A 91 6.56 7.02 -12.87
CA GLY A 91 6.86 5.95 -13.82
C GLY A 91 8.23 5.28 -13.63
N ASP A 92 8.97 5.60 -12.58
CA ASP A 92 10.25 4.95 -12.29
C ASP A 92 10.07 3.46 -11.98
N ILE A 93 11.05 2.66 -12.38
CA ILE A 93 11.06 1.21 -12.17
C ILE A 93 12.32 0.85 -11.39
N TYR A 94 12.14 0.17 -10.25
CA TYR A 94 13.26 -0.25 -9.41
C TYR A 94 12.95 -1.56 -8.68
N PRO A 95 13.97 -2.31 -8.21
CA PRO A 95 13.75 -3.50 -7.41
C PRO A 95 13.02 -3.18 -6.11
N ALA A 96 12.03 -3.98 -5.76
CA ALA A 96 11.40 -3.91 -4.44
C ALA A 96 12.32 -4.50 -3.35
N VAL A 97 12.01 -4.24 -2.09
CA VAL A 97 12.58 -4.97 -0.95
C VAL A 97 11.76 -6.23 -0.73
N PHE A 98 12.33 -7.38 -1.04
CA PHE A 98 11.62 -8.66 -0.92
C PHE A 98 12.53 -9.80 -0.49
N THR A 99 11.91 -10.85 0.03
CA THR A 99 12.55 -12.14 0.32
C THR A 99 11.73 -13.28 -0.28
N THR A 100 12.40 -14.37 -0.64
CA THR A 100 11.74 -15.60 -1.11
C THR A 100 12.08 -16.74 -0.17
N GLU A 101 11.07 -17.36 0.40
CA GLU A 101 11.23 -18.51 1.30
C GLU A 101 9.99 -19.40 1.32
N ASN A 102 10.20 -20.70 1.44
CA ASN A 102 9.13 -21.70 1.57
C ASN A 102 8.05 -21.61 0.46
N GLY A 103 8.47 -21.31 -0.78
CA GLY A 103 7.56 -21.22 -1.91
C GLY A 103 6.72 -19.95 -1.95
N LYS A 104 7.12 -18.91 -1.20
CA LYS A 104 6.44 -17.61 -1.13
C LYS A 104 7.40 -16.47 -1.35
N THR A 105 6.87 -15.38 -1.83
CA THR A 105 7.56 -14.08 -1.90
C THR A 105 6.93 -13.14 -0.89
N VAL A 106 7.77 -12.53 -0.06
CA VAL A 106 7.37 -11.53 0.94
C VAL A 106 7.98 -10.20 0.55
N ILE A 107 7.15 -9.20 0.31
CA ILE A 107 7.54 -7.83 0.02
C ILE A 107 7.36 -7.02 1.29
N ASP A 108 8.41 -6.33 1.72
CA ASP A 108 8.36 -5.36 2.81
C ASP A 108 8.06 -3.97 2.23
N GLU A 109 7.00 -3.33 2.69
CA GLU A 109 6.58 -2.03 2.17
C GLU A 109 6.17 -1.08 3.29
N HIS A 110 6.39 0.21 3.05
CA HIS A 110 5.86 1.30 3.86
C HIS A 110 4.85 2.08 3.01
N THR A 111 3.59 2.03 3.40
CA THR A 111 2.47 2.68 2.68
C THR A 111 1.96 3.87 3.48
N TYR A 112 1.56 4.91 2.78
CA TYR A 112 0.94 6.10 3.35
C TYR A 112 -0.53 6.18 2.94
N GLY A 113 -1.31 7.00 3.62
CA GLY A 113 -2.70 7.25 3.23
C GLY A 113 -2.80 7.73 1.77
N TYR A 114 -3.77 7.21 1.04
CA TYR A 114 -4.00 7.43 -0.41
C TYR A 114 -2.94 6.85 -1.37
N ASP A 115 -1.91 6.19 -0.85
CA ASP A 115 -0.90 5.55 -1.68
C ASP A 115 -1.47 4.43 -2.55
N SER A 116 -0.83 4.24 -3.69
CA SER A 116 -0.96 3.04 -4.51
C SER A 116 0.41 2.45 -4.83
N ARG A 117 0.47 1.13 -4.97
CA ARG A 117 1.69 0.40 -5.31
C ARG A 117 1.40 -0.55 -6.46
N LEU A 118 2.28 -0.55 -7.44
CA LEU A 118 2.24 -1.48 -8.56
C LEU A 118 3.52 -2.29 -8.61
N TYR A 119 3.38 -3.61 -8.52
CA TYR A 119 4.50 -4.53 -8.60
C TYR A 119 4.40 -5.40 -9.84
N LYS A 120 5.54 -5.60 -10.50
CA LYS A 120 5.72 -6.66 -11.49
C LYS A 120 6.46 -7.82 -10.83
N LEU A 121 5.82 -8.97 -10.78
CA LEU A 121 6.35 -10.23 -10.27
C LEU A 121 6.88 -11.02 -11.46
N VAL A 122 8.20 -11.12 -11.58
CA VAL A 122 8.89 -11.84 -12.65
C VAL A 122 9.48 -13.14 -12.13
N LYS A 123 10.07 -13.94 -12.98
CA LYS A 123 10.69 -15.21 -12.59
C LYS A 123 11.74 -14.99 -11.53
N ALA A 124 11.77 -15.86 -10.53
CA ALA A 124 12.76 -15.80 -9.46
C ALA A 124 14.21 -15.80 -9.98
N GLY A 125 15.03 -14.92 -9.46
CA GLY A 125 16.43 -14.74 -9.85
C GLY A 125 16.67 -13.78 -11.00
N GLU A 126 15.63 -13.20 -11.61
CA GLU A 126 15.81 -12.18 -12.66
C GLU A 126 16.23 -10.82 -12.10
N VAL A 127 15.81 -10.50 -10.88
CA VAL A 127 16.15 -9.25 -10.21
C VAL A 127 16.53 -9.55 -8.77
N GLU A 128 17.58 -8.89 -8.28
CA GLU A 128 17.95 -8.94 -6.87
C GLU A 128 17.06 -7.99 -6.04
N SER A 129 16.79 -8.38 -4.79
CA SER A 129 16.06 -7.51 -3.86
C SER A 129 16.86 -6.22 -3.59
N ALA A 130 16.17 -5.09 -3.52
CA ALA A 130 16.77 -3.89 -2.98
C ALA A 130 17.23 -4.12 -1.53
N GLU A 131 18.27 -3.42 -1.12
CA GLU A 131 18.67 -3.41 0.28
C GLU A 131 17.57 -2.74 1.11
N LYS A 132 17.23 -3.37 2.24
CA LYS A 132 16.35 -2.72 3.20
C LYS A 132 17.10 -1.53 3.77
N SER A 133 16.68 -0.33 3.41
CA SER A 133 17.23 0.87 4.02
C SER A 133 16.96 0.76 5.53
N ASP A 134 18.02 0.69 6.31
CA ASP A 134 17.90 0.89 7.74
C ASP A 134 17.21 2.24 7.92
N LYS A 135 16.10 2.23 8.68
CA LYS A 135 15.23 3.37 8.93
C LYS A 135 16.05 4.65 8.92
N GLU A 136 15.81 5.51 7.95
CA GLU A 136 16.36 6.85 8.02
C GLU A 136 15.94 7.42 9.36
N THR A 137 16.92 7.58 10.24
CA THR A 137 16.68 8.30 11.48
C THR A 137 16.44 9.73 11.02
N LEU A 138 15.17 10.13 10.98
CA LEU A 138 14.78 11.52 10.74
C LEU A 138 15.52 12.37 11.75
N LYS A 139 16.64 12.94 11.32
CA LYS A 139 17.29 14.01 12.04
C LYS A 139 16.41 15.23 11.83
N SER A 140 15.60 15.58 12.82
CA SER A 140 14.89 16.84 12.78
C SER A 140 15.91 17.97 12.75
N VAL A 141 15.97 18.67 11.63
CA VAL A 141 16.73 19.91 11.53
C VAL A 141 15.76 21.03 11.89
N LEU A 142 15.95 21.63 13.05
CA LEU A 142 15.28 22.87 13.39
C LEU A 142 15.90 23.98 12.53
N ALA A 143 15.22 24.35 11.45
CA ALA A 143 15.55 25.56 10.72
C ALA A 143 15.17 26.78 11.59
N SER A 144 16.17 27.56 12.00
CA SER A 144 15.96 28.84 12.67
C SER A 144 16.06 29.96 11.62
N GLY A 145 14.95 30.67 11.36
CA GLY A 145 14.93 31.79 10.44
C GLY A 145 13.96 31.62 9.28
N LEU A 146 13.95 32.63 8.39
CA LEU A 146 13.20 32.57 7.15
C LEU A 146 13.87 31.59 6.19
N VAL A 147 13.10 30.71 5.61
CA VAL A 147 13.54 29.78 4.57
C VAL A 147 12.97 30.26 3.24
N ASP A 148 13.84 30.53 2.27
CA ASP A 148 13.41 30.75 0.89
C ASP A 148 13.00 29.41 0.28
N TYR A 149 11.85 29.39 -0.38
CA TYR A 149 11.37 28.20 -1.08
C TYR A 149 10.83 28.61 -2.45
N GLU A 150 10.97 27.69 -3.39
CA GLU A 150 10.39 27.79 -4.71
C GLU A 150 9.42 26.61 -4.90
N LEU A 151 8.20 26.92 -5.32
CA LEU A 151 7.22 25.90 -5.67
C LEU A 151 7.39 25.50 -7.13
N SER A 152 7.38 24.20 -7.41
CA SER A 152 7.40 23.65 -8.77
C SER A 152 6.08 23.92 -9.52
N GLU A 153 5.01 24.22 -8.78
CA GLU A 153 3.68 24.51 -9.29
C GLU A 153 3.14 25.78 -8.63
N GLU A 154 2.16 26.40 -9.28
CA GLU A 154 1.49 27.58 -8.72
C GLU A 154 0.78 27.21 -7.41
N ASN A 155 0.93 28.04 -6.39
CA ASN A 155 0.18 27.91 -5.14
C ASN A 155 -1.29 28.33 -5.37
N ILE A 156 -2.16 27.37 -5.59
CA ILE A 156 -3.58 27.59 -5.88
C ILE A 156 -4.41 27.22 -4.66
N LEU A 157 -5.20 28.18 -4.19
CA LEU A 157 -6.24 27.94 -3.20
C LEU A 157 -7.59 27.87 -3.89
N LEU A 158 -8.19 26.69 -3.94
CA LEU A 158 -9.55 26.50 -4.46
C LEU A 158 -10.55 26.70 -3.31
N LEU A 159 -11.42 27.71 -3.45
CA LEU A 159 -12.48 27.99 -2.48
C LEU A 159 -13.84 27.66 -3.12
N ASP A 160 -14.52 26.64 -2.60
CA ASP A 160 -15.87 26.28 -3.05
C ASP A 160 -16.94 27.24 -2.51
N MET A 161 -16.73 27.73 -1.28
CA MET A 161 -17.60 28.71 -0.64
C MET A 161 -16.75 29.72 0.12
N ALA A 162 -17.15 31.00 0.04
CA ALA A 162 -16.56 32.07 0.84
C ALA A 162 -17.65 32.82 1.57
N GLU A 163 -17.43 33.05 2.87
CA GLU A 163 -18.24 33.99 3.66
C GLU A 163 -17.56 35.35 3.64
N PHE A 164 -18.34 36.40 3.42
CA PHE A 164 -17.85 37.77 3.49
C PHE A 164 -18.73 38.57 4.42
N LYS A 165 -18.13 39.52 5.12
CA LYS A 165 -18.82 40.50 5.96
C LYS A 165 -18.46 41.89 5.49
N ILE A 166 -19.47 42.70 5.23
CA ILE A 166 -19.27 44.11 4.90
C ILE A 166 -19.21 44.89 6.22
N GLU A 167 -18.15 45.65 6.40
CA GLU A 167 -18.01 46.52 7.59
C GLU A 167 -19.13 47.54 7.62
N GLY A 168 -19.99 47.50 8.66
CA GLY A 168 -21.09 48.43 8.84
C GLY A 168 -22.50 47.88 8.62
N GLU A 169 -22.64 46.58 8.23
CA GLU A 169 -23.92 45.87 8.27
C GLU A 169 -23.99 44.90 9.45
N GLU A 170 -25.09 44.99 10.26
CA GLU A 170 -25.41 44.05 11.34
C GLU A 170 -26.01 42.75 10.84
#